data_d283bdc5dc0e127a0570ac6bf76d8b7f
#
_entry.id   d283bdc5dc0e127a0570ac6bf76d8b7f
#
_cell.length_a   1.000
_cell.length_b   1.000
_cell.length_c   1.000
_cell.angle_alpha   90.00
_cell.angle_beta   90.00
_cell.angle_gamma   90.00
#
_symmetry.space_group_name_H-M   'P 1'
#
loop_
_entity.id
_entity.type
_entity.pdbx_description
1 polymer ?
#
loop_
_entity_poly.entity_id
_entity_poly.type
_entity_poly.pdbx_seq_one_letter_code
_entity_poly.pdbx_strand_id
1 'polypeptide(L)'
;MHLALTIPKILIRWLIYLSLASYFPWLSAQENNQFSLDQIINYIEYDAFYSSSGQVNEDDLEKLKEAGFNRIIYIAFNDPKRALLNEDKLVMGLGMKYFHIPVEWNNPELTDFMTFAAIMQVQPKKRTLLHCQVNYRASVFSFLYRVIYNKENMATAKLDMERIWKPNKIWREFIFEVLKSYQLSPDCDACDWS
;
A
#
# COMPACT_ATOMS: atom_id res chain seq x y z
N MET A 1 -30.26 -38.23 -73.10
CA MET A 1 -31.37 -37.65 -72.34
C MET A 1 -30.82 -37.36 -70.94
N HIS A 2 -30.24 -36.15 -70.69
CA HIS A 2 -29.61 -35.74 -69.47
C HIS A 2 -30.62 -34.91 -68.64
N LEU A 3 -31.11 -35.42 -67.51
CA LEU A 3 -31.87 -34.64 -66.59
C LEU A 3 -30.89 -33.89 -65.65
N ALA A 4 -30.86 -32.59 -65.80
CA ALA A 4 -30.17 -31.72 -64.89
C ALA A 4 -31.09 -31.41 -63.69
N LEU A 5 -30.77 -31.94 -62.50
CA LEU A 5 -31.44 -31.58 -61.24
C LEU A 5 -30.91 -30.22 -60.75
N THR A 6 -31.75 -29.19 -60.93
CA THR A 6 -31.49 -27.87 -60.40
C THR A 6 -31.92 -27.83 -58.89
N ILE A 7 -30.96 -27.80 -58.02
CA ILE A 7 -31.21 -27.60 -56.59
C ILE A 7 -31.54 -26.12 -56.38
N PRO A 8 -32.64 -25.76 -55.69
CA PRO A 8 -33.02 -24.36 -55.49
C PRO A 8 -32.08 -23.67 -54.52
N LYS A 9 -31.56 -22.51 -54.94
CA LYS A 9 -30.60 -21.66 -54.17
C LYS A 9 -31.07 -21.19 -52.80
N ILE A 10 -32.27 -21.48 -52.38
CA ILE A 10 -32.86 -21.09 -51.11
C ILE A 10 -32.41 -22.02 -49.97
N LEU A 11 -32.12 -23.29 -50.22
CA LEU A 11 -31.70 -24.25 -49.16
C LEU A 11 -30.27 -24.09 -48.72
N ILE A 12 -29.39 -23.44 -49.53
CA ILE A 12 -27.98 -23.22 -49.14
C ILE A 12 -27.83 -22.06 -48.16
N ARG A 13 -28.78 -21.14 -48.13
CA ARG A 13 -28.72 -19.94 -47.29
C ARG A 13 -29.00 -20.20 -45.80
N TRP A 14 -29.72 -21.26 -45.47
CA TRP A 14 -30.07 -21.63 -44.11
C TRP A 14 -29.04 -22.54 -43.44
N LEU A 15 -28.22 -23.24 -44.19
CA LEU A 15 -27.15 -24.10 -43.64
C LEU A 15 -25.91 -23.32 -43.21
N ILE A 16 -25.72 -22.07 -43.68
CA ILE A 16 -24.59 -21.23 -43.28
C ILE A 16 -24.83 -20.53 -41.95
N TYR A 17 -26.10 -20.30 -41.55
CA TYR A 17 -26.43 -19.67 -40.27
C TYR A 17 -26.43 -20.62 -39.09
N LEU A 18 -26.46 -21.93 -39.31
CA LEU A 18 -26.43 -22.92 -38.21
C LEU A 18 -25.03 -23.32 -37.78
N SER A 19 -23.99 -22.99 -38.53
CA SER A 19 -22.61 -23.33 -38.20
C SER A 19 -21.82 -22.22 -37.44
N LEU A 20 -22.41 -21.03 -37.31
CA LEU A 20 -21.77 -19.90 -36.60
C LEU A 20 -22.18 -19.79 -35.11
N ALA A 21 -23.11 -20.62 -34.64
CA ALA A 21 -23.57 -20.57 -33.27
C ALA A 21 -22.74 -21.40 -32.25
N SER A 22 -21.72 -22.13 -32.71
CA SER A 22 -20.96 -23.05 -31.86
C SER A 22 -19.51 -22.59 -31.57
N TYR A 23 -19.12 -21.40 -31.94
CA TYR A 23 -17.83 -20.82 -31.61
C TYR A 23 -17.99 -19.60 -30.67
N PHE A 24 -18.81 -19.73 -29.62
CA PHE A 24 -18.57 -18.93 -28.42
C PHE A 24 -17.62 -19.76 -27.56
N PRO A 25 -16.31 -19.43 -27.55
CA PRO A 25 -15.49 -19.93 -26.49
C PRO A 25 -16.13 -19.43 -25.19
N TRP A 26 -16.34 -20.33 -24.27
CA TRP A 26 -16.62 -19.98 -22.88
C TRP A 26 -15.62 -18.89 -22.50
N LEU A 27 -16.02 -17.61 -22.51
CA LEU A 27 -15.42 -16.63 -21.65
C LEU A 27 -15.72 -17.15 -20.24
N SER A 28 -14.85 -18.02 -19.74
CA SER A 28 -14.73 -18.19 -18.31
C SER A 28 -14.53 -16.78 -17.81
N ALA A 29 -15.52 -16.26 -17.09
CA ALA A 29 -15.31 -15.14 -16.22
C ALA A 29 -14.17 -15.60 -15.30
N GLN A 30 -12.95 -15.22 -15.67
CA GLN A 30 -11.84 -15.23 -14.76
C GLN A 30 -12.32 -14.27 -13.69
N GLU A 31 -12.80 -14.79 -12.57
CA GLU A 31 -12.95 -14.02 -11.36
C GLU A 31 -11.57 -13.38 -11.20
N ASN A 32 -11.49 -12.12 -11.60
CA ASN A 32 -10.40 -11.26 -11.23
C ASN A 32 -10.50 -11.15 -9.71
N ASN A 33 -9.92 -12.11 -9.05
CA ASN A 33 -9.59 -12.02 -7.63
C ASN A 33 -8.47 -10.95 -7.58
N GLN A 34 -8.87 -9.70 -7.99
CA GLN A 34 -8.00 -8.55 -7.96
C GLN A 34 -7.77 -8.30 -6.48
N PHE A 35 -6.67 -8.85 -6.01
CA PHE A 35 -6.24 -8.68 -4.66
C PHE A 35 -6.11 -7.19 -4.37
N SER A 36 -6.91 -6.72 -3.43
CA SER A 36 -6.85 -5.35 -2.94
C SER A 36 -5.95 -5.31 -1.71
N LEU A 37 -4.94 -4.43 -1.74
CA LEU A 37 -4.10 -4.13 -0.59
C LEU A 37 -4.90 -3.52 0.57
N ASP A 38 -6.13 -3.07 0.31
CA ASP A 38 -7.06 -2.51 1.30
C ASP A 38 -7.45 -3.51 2.40
N GLN A 39 -7.18 -4.80 2.21
CA GLN A 39 -7.39 -5.83 3.24
C GLN A 39 -6.30 -5.83 4.31
N ILE A 40 -5.14 -5.22 4.04
CA ILE A 40 -4.09 -5.04 5.04
C ILE A 40 -4.58 -4.04 6.09
N ILE A 41 -4.31 -4.32 7.36
CA ILE A 41 -4.78 -3.51 8.49
C ILE A 41 -4.47 -2.03 8.26
N ASN A 42 -5.50 -1.19 8.20
CA ASN A 42 -5.37 0.26 8.08
C ASN A 42 -4.41 0.70 6.96
N TYR A 43 -4.44 0.03 5.81
CA TYR A 43 -3.62 0.39 4.66
C TYR A 43 -3.99 1.76 4.10
N ILE A 44 -2.98 2.59 3.80
CA ILE A 44 -3.13 3.85 3.06
C ILE A 44 -2.02 3.92 2.01
N GLU A 45 -2.41 4.17 0.76
CA GLU A 45 -1.50 4.59 -0.30
C GLU A 45 -1.49 6.12 -0.40
N TYR A 46 -0.32 6.72 -0.25
CA TYR A 46 -0.13 8.18 -0.33
C TYR A 46 0.24 8.63 -1.73
N ASP A 47 1.06 7.86 -2.40
CA ASP A 47 1.45 8.04 -3.81
C ASP A 47 1.92 6.71 -4.41
N ALA A 48 2.33 6.73 -5.68
CA ALA A 48 2.79 5.53 -6.40
C ALA A 48 4.02 4.84 -5.78
N PHE A 49 4.72 5.50 -4.87
CA PHE A 49 5.98 5.00 -4.26
C PHE A 49 5.90 4.82 -2.76
N TYR A 50 4.83 5.27 -2.12
CA TYR A 50 4.77 5.27 -0.67
C TYR A 50 3.40 4.93 -0.10
N SER A 51 3.38 3.95 0.78
CA SER A 51 2.19 3.51 1.51
C SER A 51 2.54 3.21 2.97
N SER A 52 1.52 3.22 3.84
CA SER A 52 1.66 2.71 5.21
C SER A 52 0.55 1.73 5.58
N SER A 53 0.82 0.88 6.57
CA SER A 53 -0.16 -0.09 7.07
C SER A 53 0.09 -0.53 8.51
N GLY A 54 -0.83 -1.33 9.04
CA GLY A 54 -0.59 -2.20 10.19
C GLY A 54 0.23 -3.43 9.80
N GLN A 55 0.26 -4.42 10.71
CA GLN A 55 1.04 -5.65 10.51
C GLN A 55 0.58 -6.41 9.27
N VAL A 56 1.54 -6.81 8.47
CA VAL A 56 1.37 -7.68 7.30
C VAL A 56 1.53 -9.16 7.69
N ASN A 57 0.93 -10.06 6.94
CA ASN A 57 1.16 -11.50 7.00
C ASN A 57 2.00 -11.99 5.79
N GLU A 58 2.29 -13.29 5.71
CA GLU A 58 3.10 -13.85 4.61
C GLU A 58 2.44 -13.63 3.24
N ASP A 59 1.13 -13.89 3.13
CA ASP A 59 0.38 -13.70 1.88
C ASP A 59 0.38 -12.23 1.47
N ASP A 60 0.31 -11.30 2.42
CA ASP A 60 0.38 -9.86 2.15
C ASP A 60 1.75 -9.47 1.57
N LEU A 61 2.85 -10.08 2.05
CA LEU A 61 4.19 -9.81 1.53
C LEU A 61 4.35 -10.24 0.06
N GLU A 62 3.80 -11.40 -0.32
CA GLU A 62 3.81 -11.86 -1.71
C GLU A 62 3.04 -10.88 -2.61
N LYS A 63 1.88 -10.45 -2.18
CA LYS A 63 1.01 -9.51 -2.89
C LYS A 63 1.62 -8.11 -3.00
N LEU A 64 2.27 -7.64 -1.94
CA LEU A 64 3.05 -6.40 -1.97
C LEU A 64 4.18 -6.49 -3.00
N LYS A 65 4.87 -7.64 -3.08
CA LYS A 65 5.89 -7.87 -4.10
C LYS A 65 5.32 -7.82 -5.51
N GLU A 66 4.19 -8.49 -5.75
CA GLU A 66 3.48 -8.47 -7.03
C GLU A 66 3.01 -7.06 -7.41
N ALA A 67 2.57 -6.28 -6.42
CA ALA A 67 2.22 -4.86 -6.60
C ALA A 67 3.44 -3.94 -6.83
N GLY A 68 4.66 -4.49 -6.86
CA GLY A 68 5.88 -3.75 -7.18
C GLY A 68 6.56 -3.08 -5.98
N PHE A 69 6.19 -3.42 -4.75
CA PHE A 69 6.94 -2.97 -3.59
C PHE A 69 8.35 -3.57 -3.60
N ASN A 70 9.32 -2.76 -3.21
CA ASN A 70 10.73 -3.13 -3.22
C ASN A 70 11.39 -2.96 -1.85
N ARG A 71 10.70 -2.29 -0.92
CA ARG A 71 11.21 -1.97 0.40
C ARG A 71 10.10 -2.03 1.42
N ILE A 72 10.37 -2.74 2.52
CA ILE A 72 9.51 -2.81 3.70
C ILE A 72 10.29 -2.18 4.86
N ILE A 73 9.66 -1.28 5.59
CA ILE A 73 10.21 -0.66 6.79
C ILE A 73 9.26 -0.94 7.95
N TYR A 74 9.73 -1.69 8.95
CA TYR A 74 8.98 -2.00 10.16
C TYR A 74 9.44 -1.10 11.30
N ILE A 75 8.49 -0.39 11.93
CA ILE A 75 8.81 0.59 12.99
C ILE A 75 8.13 0.28 14.32
N ALA A 76 8.09 -0.98 14.72
CA ALA A 76 7.63 -1.37 16.04
C ALA A 76 8.58 -2.41 16.65
N PHE A 77 8.47 -2.65 17.96
CA PHE A 77 9.18 -3.75 18.58
C PHE A 77 8.62 -5.10 18.12
N ASN A 78 9.48 -6.09 17.98
CA ASN A 78 9.09 -7.46 17.73
C ASN A 78 8.33 -8.03 18.94
N ASP A 79 7.01 -7.97 18.87
CA ASP A 79 6.13 -8.62 19.85
C ASP A 79 5.77 -10.01 19.32
N PRO A 80 6.17 -11.12 19.96
CA PRO A 80 5.90 -12.48 19.48
C PRO A 80 4.42 -12.79 19.26
N LYS A 81 3.52 -11.99 19.84
CA LYS A 81 2.07 -12.16 19.68
C LYS A 81 1.49 -11.38 18.50
N ARG A 82 2.23 -10.42 17.96
CA ARG A 82 1.72 -9.44 16.99
C ARG A 82 2.61 -9.26 15.77
N ALA A 83 3.92 -9.49 15.90
CA ALA A 83 4.85 -9.38 14.79
C ALA A 83 4.84 -10.66 13.95
N LEU A 84 5.06 -10.52 12.66
CA LEU A 84 5.29 -11.67 11.77
C LEU A 84 6.64 -12.29 12.10
N LEU A 85 6.65 -13.58 12.40
CA LEU A 85 7.88 -14.31 12.72
C LEU A 85 8.81 -14.37 11.50
N ASN A 86 10.09 -14.02 11.68
CA ASN A 86 11.10 -14.00 10.61
C ASN A 86 10.73 -13.13 9.40
N GLU A 87 10.00 -12.04 9.62
CA GLU A 87 9.57 -11.11 8.58
C GLU A 87 10.75 -10.63 7.70
N ASP A 88 11.91 -10.35 8.31
CA ASP A 88 13.14 -10.00 7.64
C ASP A 88 13.56 -11.03 6.58
N LYS A 89 13.51 -12.32 6.94
CA LYS A 89 13.87 -13.42 6.02
C LYS A 89 12.84 -13.59 4.91
N LEU A 90 11.55 -13.46 5.23
CA LEU A 90 10.46 -13.55 4.25
C LEU A 90 10.56 -12.42 3.23
N VAL A 91 10.69 -11.18 3.68
CA VAL A 91 10.86 -10.00 2.81
C VAL A 91 12.09 -10.12 1.92
N MET A 92 13.25 -10.51 2.50
CA MET A 92 14.49 -10.69 1.73
C MET A 92 14.40 -11.88 0.77
N GLY A 93 13.71 -12.96 1.15
CA GLY A 93 13.44 -14.11 0.28
C GLY A 93 12.65 -13.74 -0.98
N LEU A 94 11.74 -12.76 -0.89
CA LEU A 94 11.01 -12.17 -2.00
C LEU A 94 11.84 -11.15 -2.82
N GLY A 95 13.12 -10.92 -2.48
CA GLY A 95 14.00 -9.96 -3.15
C GLY A 95 13.65 -8.49 -2.86
N MET A 96 12.96 -8.22 -1.76
CA MET A 96 12.72 -6.87 -1.25
C MET A 96 13.78 -6.50 -0.18
N LYS A 97 13.95 -5.21 0.09
CA LYS A 97 14.78 -4.72 1.19
C LYS A 97 13.96 -4.60 2.46
N TYR A 98 14.50 -5.06 3.56
CA TYR A 98 13.90 -4.93 4.88
C TYR A 98 14.71 -4.01 5.77
N PHE A 99 14.03 -3.13 6.50
CA PHE A 99 14.61 -2.27 7.53
C PHE A 99 13.74 -2.34 8.79
N HIS A 100 14.38 -2.42 9.94
CA HIS A 100 13.69 -2.42 11.21
C HIS A 100 14.20 -1.28 12.10
N ILE A 101 13.28 -0.43 12.55
CA ILE A 101 13.52 0.67 13.48
C ILE A 101 12.58 0.46 14.67
N PRO A 102 13.06 -0.05 15.81
CA PRO A 102 12.21 -0.41 16.96
C PRO A 102 11.77 0.84 17.74
N VAL A 103 10.81 1.59 17.22
CA VAL A 103 10.29 2.81 17.85
C VAL A 103 9.50 2.48 19.10
N GLU A 104 9.92 3.06 20.24
CA GLU A 104 9.26 2.89 21.53
C GLU A 104 7.89 3.62 21.54
N TRP A 105 6.84 2.92 21.99
CA TRP A 105 5.49 3.50 21.97
C TRP A 105 5.33 4.69 22.91
N ASN A 106 5.92 4.59 24.09
CA ASN A 106 5.79 5.62 25.12
C ASN A 106 6.92 6.66 25.10
N ASN A 107 7.91 6.47 24.25
CA ASN A 107 9.06 7.36 24.11
C ASN A 107 9.61 7.34 22.68
N PRO A 108 8.83 7.79 21.66
CA PRO A 108 9.35 7.93 20.30
C PRO A 108 10.40 9.05 20.30
N GLU A 109 11.53 8.81 19.61
CA GLU A 109 12.66 9.75 19.58
C GLU A 109 12.83 10.39 18.19
N LEU A 110 13.31 11.64 18.19
CA LEU A 110 13.66 12.35 16.94
C LEU A 110 14.62 11.53 16.05
N THR A 111 15.56 10.81 16.67
CA THR A 111 16.52 9.93 15.99
C THR A 111 15.85 8.77 15.24
N ASP A 112 14.72 8.27 15.73
CA ASP A 112 13.93 7.23 15.04
C ASP A 112 13.40 7.78 13.70
N PHE A 113 12.80 8.98 13.76
CA PHE A 113 12.29 9.64 12.56
C PHE A 113 13.43 10.00 11.58
N MET A 114 14.54 10.51 12.07
CA MET A 114 15.70 10.86 11.22
C MET A 114 16.25 9.60 10.53
N THR A 115 16.33 8.47 11.25
CA THR A 115 16.76 7.19 10.67
C THR A 115 15.81 6.73 9.55
N PHE A 116 14.52 6.78 9.79
CA PHE A 116 13.51 6.47 8.78
C PHE A 116 13.62 7.40 7.56
N ALA A 117 13.69 8.71 7.80
CA ALA A 117 13.80 9.69 6.73
C ALA A 117 15.07 9.48 5.88
N ALA A 118 16.20 9.17 6.52
CA ALA A 118 17.45 8.86 5.81
C ALA A 118 17.30 7.64 4.89
N ILE A 119 16.65 6.56 5.36
CA ILE A 119 16.37 5.36 4.54
C ILE A 119 15.50 5.75 3.33
N MET A 120 14.49 6.58 3.53
CA MET A 120 13.61 7.02 2.46
C MET A 120 14.34 7.88 1.42
N GLN A 121 15.22 8.79 1.86
CA GLN A 121 15.95 9.73 0.99
C GLN A 121 17.03 9.06 0.13
N VAL A 122 17.60 7.93 0.54
CA VAL A 122 18.60 7.20 -0.27
C VAL A 122 18.02 6.75 -1.62
N GLN A 123 16.77 6.35 -1.68
CA GLN A 123 16.07 5.95 -2.90
C GLN A 123 14.59 6.35 -2.83
N PRO A 124 14.26 7.63 -3.03
CA PRO A 124 12.91 8.15 -2.78
C PRO A 124 11.84 7.56 -3.71
N LYS A 125 12.22 7.09 -4.91
CA LYS A 125 11.31 6.44 -5.87
C LYS A 125 11.22 4.91 -5.72
N LYS A 126 11.76 4.34 -4.65
CA LYS A 126 11.53 2.92 -4.33
C LYS A 126 10.16 2.76 -3.69
N ARG A 127 9.29 1.96 -4.33
CA ARG A 127 7.96 1.68 -3.75
C ARG A 127 8.13 1.01 -2.40
N THR A 128 7.69 1.70 -1.35
CA THR A 128 7.97 1.40 0.04
C THR A 128 6.68 1.25 0.82
N LEU A 129 6.57 0.18 1.59
CA LEU A 129 5.61 0.08 2.68
C LEU A 129 6.32 0.41 4.00
N LEU A 130 5.79 1.39 4.71
CA LEU A 130 6.09 1.63 6.12
C LEU A 130 5.00 0.97 6.96
N HIS A 131 5.35 0.11 7.91
CA HIS A 131 4.31 -0.49 8.74
C HIS A 131 4.72 -0.61 10.23
N CYS A 132 3.70 -0.79 11.04
CA CYS A 132 3.83 -1.15 12.43
C CYS A 132 2.70 -2.15 12.78
N GLN A 133 2.28 -2.26 14.03
CA GLN A 133 1.24 -3.23 14.43
C GLN A 133 -0.16 -2.88 13.89
N VAL A 134 -0.56 -1.58 13.95
CA VAL A 134 -1.92 -1.13 13.56
C VAL A 134 -1.90 0.20 12.79
N ASN A 135 -0.80 0.54 12.17
CA ASN A 135 -0.55 1.78 11.44
C ASN A 135 -0.49 3.07 12.29
N TYR A 136 -0.54 3.02 13.61
CA TYR A 136 -0.53 4.24 14.43
C TYR A 136 0.81 4.97 14.36
N ARG A 137 1.94 4.28 14.65
CA ARG A 137 3.28 4.86 14.51
C ARG A 137 3.56 5.24 13.06
N ALA A 138 3.23 4.33 12.13
CA ALA A 138 3.54 4.49 10.72
C ALA A 138 2.78 5.67 10.10
N SER A 139 1.53 5.93 10.48
CA SER A 139 0.79 7.11 10.00
C SER A 139 1.39 8.43 10.49
N VAL A 140 1.91 8.49 11.72
CA VAL A 140 2.60 9.68 12.25
C VAL A 140 3.92 9.93 11.50
N PHE A 141 4.73 8.88 11.30
CA PHE A 141 5.96 8.99 10.53
C PHE A 141 5.69 9.38 9.07
N SER A 142 4.62 8.85 8.49
CA SER A 142 4.18 9.21 7.15
C SER A 142 3.73 10.67 7.05
N PHE A 143 2.95 11.16 8.01
CA PHE A 143 2.56 12.56 8.10
C PHE A 143 3.80 13.46 8.12
N LEU A 144 4.73 13.21 9.03
CA LEU A 144 5.95 14.00 9.18
C LEU A 144 6.81 13.97 7.90
N TYR A 145 7.00 12.80 7.29
CA TYR A 145 7.81 12.68 6.08
C TYR A 145 7.19 13.44 4.91
N ARG A 146 5.89 13.32 4.70
CA ARG A 146 5.17 13.98 3.63
C ARG A 146 5.21 15.51 3.78
N VAL A 147 5.02 16.03 4.99
CA VAL A 147 5.11 17.46 5.25
C VAL A 147 6.54 17.99 5.08
N ILE A 148 7.53 17.28 5.65
CA ILE A 148 8.91 17.77 5.72
C ILE A 148 9.64 17.59 4.38
N TYR A 149 9.54 16.44 3.75
CA TYR A 149 10.34 16.10 2.56
C TYR A 149 9.54 16.24 1.25
N ASN A 150 8.29 15.82 1.23
CA ASN A 150 7.45 15.94 0.02
C ASN A 150 6.78 17.31 -0.08
N LYS A 151 6.89 18.17 0.95
CA LYS A 151 6.30 19.52 1.00
C LYS A 151 4.78 19.51 0.82
N GLU A 152 4.15 18.44 1.27
CA GLU A 152 2.70 18.33 1.21
C GLU A 152 2.03 19.30 2.18
N ASN A 153 0.81 19.70 1.84
CA ASN A 153 0.01 20.54 2.73
C ASN A 153 -0.22 19.83 4.07
N MET A 154 0.11 20.52 5.18
CA MET A 154 0.05 19.95 6.52
C MET A 154 -1.36 19.48 6.90
N ALA A 155 -2.39 20.26 6.59
CA ALA A 155 -3.77 19.89 6.91
C ALA A 155 -4.20 18.62 6.15
N THR A 156 -3.83 18.51 4.87
CA THR A 156 -4.10 17.30 4.06
C THR A 156 -3.41 16.07 4.65
N ALA A 157 -2.10 16.17 4.91
CA ALA A 157 -1.35 15.05 5.49
C ALA A 157 -1.86 14.66 6.89
N LYS A 158 -2.29 15.65 7.69
CA LYS A 158 -2.90 15.43 9.02
C LYS A 158 -4.23 14.68 8.92
N LEU A 159 -5.09 15.05 7.97
CA LEU A 159 -6.36 14.35 7.75
C LEU A 159 -6.15 12.87 7.42
N ASP A 160 -5.16 12.53 6.59
CA ASP A 160 -4.84 11.14 6.27
C ASP A 160 -4.38 10.36 7.51
N MET A 161 -3.53 10.97 8.34
CA MET A 161 -3.12 10.38 9.62
C MET A 161 -4.32 10.17 10.56
N GLU A 162 -5.22 11.15 10.65
CA GLU A 162 -6.40 11.10 11.52
C GLU A 162 -7.49 10.14 11.05
N ARG A 163 -7.50 9.71 9.79
CA ARG A 163 -8.32 8.58 9.34
C ARG A 163 -7.93 7.28 10.05
N ILE A 164 -6.69 7.16 10.49
CA ILE A 164 -6.19 5.98 11.21
C ILE A 164 -6.42 6.14 12.71
N TRP A 165 -5.99 7.26 13.28
CA TRP A 165 -6.17 7.57 14.69
C TRP A 165 -5.83 9.02 14.99
N LYS A 166 -6.35 9.55 16.08
CA LYS A 166 -5.90 10.83 16.64
C LYS A 166 -4.73 10.58 17.59
N PRO A 167 -3.53 11.16 17.35
CA PRO A 167 -2.36 10.99 18.19
C PRO A 167 -2.65 11.43 19.64
N ASN A 168 -2.28 10.58 20.59
CA ASN A 168 -2.34 10.93 22.02
C ASN A 168 -1.29 11.99 22.38
N LYS A 169 -1.26 12.42 23.62
CA LYS A 169 -0.35 13.48 24.09
C LYS A 169 1.13 13.20 23.74
N ILE A 170 1.61 11.98 23.97
CA ILE A 170 3.02 11.61 23.70
C ILE A 170 3.34 11.78 22.21
N TRP A 171 2.47 11.26 21.35
CA TRP A 171 2.67 11.30 19.91
C TRP A 171 2.47 12.69 19.31
N ARG A 172 1.61 13.53 19.91
CA ARG A 172 1.51 14.95 19.52
C ARG A 172 2.79 15.71 19.90
N GLU A 173 3.30 15.51 21.11
CA GLU A 173 4.55 16.13 21.55
C GLU A 173 5.71 15.73 20.64
N PHE A 174 5.80 14.46 20.28
CA PHE A 174 6.77 13.97 19.30
C PHE A 174 6.62 14.64 17.92
N ILE A 175 5.39 14.75 17.39
CA ILE A 175 5.12 15.46 16.14
C ILE A 175 5.65 16.89 16.21
N PHE A 176 5.35 17.61 17.31
CA PHE A 176 5.76 19.01 17.47
C PHE A 176 7.28 19.15 17.60
N GLU A 177 7.93 18.24 18.32
CA GLU A 177 9.39 18.19 18.42
C GLU A 177 10.04 17.99 17.05
N VAL A 178 9.57 17.02 16.27
CA VAL A 178 10.10 16.75 14.93
C VAL A 178 9.87 17.95 14.01
N LEU A 179 8.66 18.48 13.92
CA LEU A 179 8.38 19.66 13.08
C LEU A 179 9.28 20.83 13.45
N LYS A 180 9.43 21.13 14.73
CA LYS A 180 10.31 22.19 15.24
C LYS A 180 11.77 21.97 14.84
N SER A 181 12.28 20.73 14.89
CA SER A 181 13.66 20.43 14.49
C SER A 181 13.92 20.71 13.00
N TYR A 182 12.88 20.70 12.18
CA TYR A 182 12.91 21.08 10.77
C TYR A 182 12.41 22.52 10.51
N GLN A 183 12.30 23.35 11.57
CA GLN A 183 11.88 24.76 11.49
C GLN A 183 10.46 24.93 10.93
N LEU A 184 9.57 23.97 11.17
CA LEU A 184 8.16 24.03 10.80
C LEU A 184 7.30 24.24 12.04
N SER A 185 6.24 25.09 11.92
CA SER A 185 5.22 25.22 12.95
C SER A 185 4.20 24.09 12.82
N PRO A 186 3.72 23.49 13.91
CA PRO A 186 2.57 22.59 13.87
C PRO A 186 1.25 23.35 13.63
N ASP A 187 1.26 24.67 13.78
CA ASP A 187 0.06 25.50 13.61
C ASP A 187 -0.23 25.70 12.11
N CYS A 188 -1.44 25.38 11.71
CA CYS A 188 -1.99 25.69 10.38
C CYS A 188 -3.49 26.02 10.52
N ASP A 189 -4.05 26.79 9.59
CA ASP A 189 -5.42 27.32 9.65
C ASP A 189 -6.51 26.22 9.86
N ALA A 190 -6.21 24.99 9.48
CA ALA A 190 -7.11 23.84 9.62
C ALA A 190 -6.55 22.75 10.55
N CYS A 191 -5.49 23.02 11.33
CA CYS A 191 -4.86 22.03 12.22
C CYS A 191 -5.42 22.14 13.64
N ASP A 192 -6.46 21.38 13.92
CA ASP A 192 -6.89 21.14 15.31
C ASP A 192 -6.10 19.94 15.88
N TRP A 193 -5.38 20.18 16.98
CA TRP A 193 -4.60 19.17 17.70
C TRP A 193 -5.23 18.82 19.07
N SER A 194 -6.47 19.21 19.33
CA SER A 194 -7.21 18.88 20.57
C SER A 194 -7.53 17.39 20.70
#